data_b7d50cc1b7b7c7a496d2a01c3c4e944d
#
_entry.id   b7d50cc1b7b7c7a496d2a01c3c4e944d
#
_cell.length_a   1.000
_cell.length_b   1.000
_cell.length_c   1.000
_cell.angle_alpha   90.00
_cell.angle_beta   90.00
_cell.angle_gamma   90.00
#
_symmetry.space_group_name_H-M   'P 1'
#
loop_
_entity.id
_entity.type
_entity.pdbx_description
1 polymer ?
#
loop_
_entity_poly.entity_id
_entity_poly.type
_entity_poly.pdbx_seq_one_letter_code
_entity_poly.pdbx_strand_id
1 'polypeptide(L)'
;SKYLAGAVPEVDGKVVFTKEFSIPGMSQDEIYERLLGWMDTRLKENENTSRVVFSDKEKGQIVGIGDEWIVFSSTALSLDRTKILYQLTVTCQPEKSVLEVEKIRFNYREGKEKYTAEEWIVDKYALNKAKTKLVRGLAKWRRKTVDFVDDLCLGAAEALSATTAKALVEAVSYTHLTLPTIA
;
A
#
# COMPACT_ATOMS: atom_id res chain seq x y z
N SER A 1 3.52 15.03 13.87
CA SER A 1 2.64 15.03 12.71
C SER A 1 2.90 13.82 11.82
N LYS A 2 1.85 13.38 11.16
CA LYS A 2 1.85 12.23 10.26
C LYS A 2 2.88 12.33 9.12
N TYR A 3 3.25 13.54 8.71
CA TYR A 3 4.09 13.76 7.54
C TYR A 3 5.51 14.24 7.86
N LEU A 4 5.84 14.42 9.10
CA LEU A 4 7.14 14.93 9.51
C LEU A 4 8.19 13.82 9.67
N ALA A 5 9.21 14.03 10.46
CA ALA A 5 10.33 13.09 10.61
C ALA A 5 9.86 11.66 10.83
N GLY A 6 10.42 10.73 10.07
CA GLY A 6 10.07 9.31 10.12
C GLY A 6 8.91 8.89 9.20
N ALA A 7 8.18 9.83 8.59
CA ALA A 7 7.06 9.52 7.72
C ALA A 7 7.48 8.88 6.40
N VAL A 8 8.68 9.19 5.92
CA VAL A 8 9.28 8.58 4.71
C VAL A 8 10.54 7.83 5.14
N PRO A 9 10.44 6.53 5.44
CA PRO A 9 11.56 5.76 5.95
C PRO A 9 12.65 5.53 4.92
N GLU A 10 13.90 5.61 5.35
CA GLU A 10 15.06 5.31 4.51
C GLU A 10 15.82 4.14 5.09
N VAL A 11 16.22 3.21 4.22
CA VAL A 11 17.03 2.06 4.56
C VAL A 11 18.18 2.01 3.56
N ASP A 12 19.42 2.20 4.04
CA ASP A 12 20.61 2.23 3.20
C ASP A 12 20.48 3.18 2.00
N GLY A 13 19.93 4.38 2.24
CA GLY A 13 19.77 5.40 1.22
C GLY A 13 18.59 5.18 0.27
N LYS A 14 17.77 4.17 0.49
CA LYS A 14 16.57 3.87 -0.29
C LYS A 14 15.32 4.12 0.53
N VAL A 15 14.29 4.64 -0.10
CA VAL A 15 12.97 4.78 0.53
C VAL A 15 12.28 3.43 0.51
N VAL A 16 11.96 2.90 1.67
CA VAL A 16 11.22 1.66 1.84
C VAL A 16 10.17 1.85 2.91
N PHE A 17 8.90 1.86 2.51
CA PHE A 17 7.79 1.83 3.45
C PHE A 17 7.51 0.39 3.83
N THR A 18 7.44 0.10 5.10
CA THR A 18 7.22 -1.26 5.61
C THR A 18 6.04 -1.29 6.57
N LYS A 19 5.16 -2.25 6.41
CA LYS A 19 4.05 -2.49 7.33
C LYS A 19 4.00 -3.97 7.72
N GLU A 20 4.05 -4.25 9.00
CA GLU A 20 3.86 -5.60 9.51
C GLU A 20 2.40 -5.80 9.93
N PHE A 21 1.87 -6.98 9.61
CA PHE A 21 0.54 -7.42 10.05
C PHE A 21 0.70 -8.66 10.91
N SER A 22 0.03 -8.67 12.05
CA SER A 22 -0.08 -9.84 12.93
C SER A 22 -1.50 -10.37 12.83
N ILE A 23 -1.64 -11.63 12.43
CA ILE A 23 -2.94 -12.26 12.20
C ILE A 23 -2.97 -13.58 12.97
N PRO A 24 -3.19 -13.54 14.29
CA PRO A 24 -3.20 -14.76 15.11
C PRO A 24 -4.15 -15.81 14.55
N GLY A 25 -3.70 -17.06 14.49
CA GLY A 25 -4.50 -18.20 14.03
C GLY A 25 -4.61 -18.37 12.52
N MET A 26 -4.14 -17.41 11.72
CA MET A 26 -4.22 -17.53 10.26
C MET A 26 -2.98 -18.22 9.70
N SER A 27 -3.18 -19.21 8.83
CA SER A 27 -2.07 -19.93 8.20
C SER A 27 -1.37 -19.07 7.14
N GLN A 28 -0.12 -19.43 6.83
CA GLN A 28 0.62 -18.78 5.74
C GLN A 28 -0.15 -18.86 4.43
N ASP A 29 -0.72 -20.01 4.11
CA ASP A 29 -1.46 -20.20 2.86
C ASP A 29 -2.69 -19.32 2.78
N GLU A 30 -3.44 -19.16 3.87
CA GLU A 30 -4.61 -18.30 3.89
C GLU A 30 -4.21 -16.83 3.76
N ILE A 31 -3.18 -16.40 4.47
CA ILE A 31 -2.64 -15.04 4.35
C ILE A 31 -2.22 -14.77 2.91
N TYR A 32 -1.49 -15.72 2.31
CA TYR A 32 -1.04 -15.63 0.93
C TYR A 32 -2.21 -15.48 -0.06
N GLU A 33 -3.22 -16.34 0.05
CA GLU A 33 -4.38 -16.29 -0.85
C GLU A 33 -5.15 -14.98 -0.72
N ARG A 34 -5.34 -14.50 0.50
CA ARG A 34 -6.03 -13.23 0.73
C ARG A 34 -5.27 -12.06 0.14
N LEU A 35 -3.97 -11.99 0.35
CA LEU A 35 -3.16 -10.88 -0.14
C LEU A 35 -2.92 -10.96 -1.64
N LEU A 36 -2.79 -12.16 -2.20
CA LEU A 36 -2.70 -12.31 -3.66
C LEU A 36 -3.98 -11.83 -4.35
N GLY A 37 -5.13 -12.22 -3.84
CA GLY A 37 -6.42 -11.78 -4.36
C GLY A 37 -6.58 -10.26 -4.27
N TRP A 38 -6.21 -9.68 -3.13
CA TRP A 38 -6.25 -8.24 -2.94
C TRP A 38 -5.32 -7.51 -3.90
N MET A 39 -4.06 -7.94 -4.01
CA MET A 39 -3.09 -7.30 -4.91
C MET A 39 -3.53 -7.39 -6.36
N ASP A 40 -3.99 -8.55 -6.78
CA ASP A 40 -4.45 -8.76 -8.15
C ASP A 40 -5.60 -7.82 -8.49
N THR A 41 -6.60 -7.74 -7.64
CA THR A 41 -7.74 -6.83 -7.83
C THR A 41 -7.32 -5.38 -7.76
N ARG A 42 -6.57 -5.00 -6.72
CA ARG A 42 -6.15 -3.61 -6.49
C ARG A 42 -5.31 -3.05 -7.64
N LEU A 43 -4.38 -3.84 -8.15
CA LEU A 43 -3.50 -3.39 -9.23
C LEU A 43 -4.23 -3.35 -10.57
N LYS A 44 -5.16 -4.27 -10.83
CA LYS A 44 -5.96 -4.28 -12.06
C LYS A 44 -6.99 -3.17 -12.16
N GLU A 45 -7.30 -2.48 -11.08
CA GLU A 45 -8.19 -1.30 -11.11
C GLU A 45 -7.62 -0.18 -11.96
N ASN A 46 -6.33 -0.21 -12.24
CA ASN A 46 -5.67 0.76 -13.09
C ASN A 46 -5.51 0.22 -14.51
N GLU A 47 -5.88 1.00 -15.48
CA GLU A 47 -5.77 0.64 -16.91
C GLU A 47 -4.33 0.67 -17.43
N ASN A 48 -3.36 0.90 -16.53
CA ASN A 48 -1.94 1.00 -16.86
C ASN A 48 -1.23 -0.35 -16.74
N THR A 49 0.08 -0.32 -16.60
CA THR A 49 0.92 -1.51 -16.53
C THR A 49 0.93 -2.17 -15.14
N SER A 50 0.11 -1.68 -14.20
CA SER A 50 0.02 -2.24 -12.85
C SER A 50 -0.43 -3.69 -12.87
N ARG A 51 0.32 -4.55 -12.21
CA ARG A 51 0.00 -5.98 -12.14
C ARG A 51 0.88 -6.71 -11.13
N VAL A 52 0.42 -7.90 -10.72
CA VAL A 52 1.29 -8.85 -10.02
C VAL A 52 2.26 -9.43 -11.05
N VAL A 53 3.56 -9.36 -10.76
CA VAL A 53 4.63 -9.83 -11.66
C VAL A 53 5.30 -11.10 -11.18
N PHE A 54 5.16 -11.45 -9.91
CA PHE A 54 5.72 -12.66 -9.33
C PHE A 54 4.86 -13.11 -8.16
N SER A 55 4.66 -14.43 -8.05
CA SER A 55 3.99 -15.03 -6.89
C SER A 55 4.53 -16.44 -6.68
N ASP A 56 4.82 -16.78 -5.43
CA ASP A 56 5.31 -18.08 -5.01
C ASP A 56 4.65 -18.45 -3.70
N LYS A 57 3.68 -19.36 -3.77
CA LYS A 57 2.89 -19.76 -2.60
C LYS A 57 3.72 -20.48 -1.55
N GLU A 58 4.66 -21.31 -2.00
CA GLU A 58 5.52 -22.07 -1.11
C GLU A 58 6.41 -21.15 -0.26
N LYS A 59 7.00 -20.14 -0.90
CA LYS A 59 7.80 -19.12 -0.22
C LYS A 59 6.95 -18.06 0.46
N GLY A 60 5.66 -17.98 0.12
CA GLY A 60 4.77 -16.96 0.65
C GLY A 60 5.08 -15.56 0.13
N GLN A 61 5.64 -15.43 -1.07
CA GLN A 61 6.07 -14.13 -1.60
C GLN A 61 5.25 -13.71 -2.81
N ILE A 62 4.85 -12.44 -2.83
CA ILE A 62 4.11 -11.82 -3.93
C ILE A 62 4.75 -10.48 -4.25
N VAL A 63 5.01 -10.23 -5.53
CA VAL A 63 5.55 -8.95 -5.98
C VAL A 63 4.64 -8.37 -7.05
N GLY A 64 4.26 -7.12 -6.87
CA GLY A 64 3.49 -6.35 -7.83
C GLY A 64 4.23 -5.08 -8.23
N ILE A 65 3.91 -4.57 -9.41
CA ILE A 65 4.34 -3.24 -9.86
C ILE A 65 3.12 -2.37 -10.02
N GLY A 66 3.25 -1.10 -9.63
CA GLY A 66 2.18 -0.12 -9.77
C GLY A 66 2.58 1.02 -10.67
N ASP A 67 1.61 1.53 -11.41
CA ASP A 67 1.70 2.68 -12.27
C ASP A 67 0.35 3.39 -12.18
N GLU A 68 0.27 4.43 -11.34
CA GLU A 68 -1.00 5.06 -10.96
C GLU A 68 -0.89 6.58 -10.98
N TRP A 69 -2.04 7.24 -10.88
CA TRP A 69 -2.09 8.69 -10.77
C TRP A 69 -2.23 9.12 -9.32
N ILE A 70 -1.45 10.14 -8.95
CA ILE A 70 -1.70 10.94 -7.75
C ILE A 70 -2.17 12.31 -8.23
N VAL A 71 -3.36 12.72 -7.78
CA VAL A 71 -3.93 14.02 -8.15
C VAL A 71 -3.67 15.00 -7.02
N PHE A 72 -2.94 16.08 -7.33
CA PHE A 72 -2.67 17.16 -6.37
C PHE A 72 -3.82 18.15 -6.31
N SER A 73 -4.33 18.53 -7.49
CA SER A 73 -5.49 19.41 -7.59
C SER A 73 -6.22 19.16 -8.90
N SER A 74 -7.53 19.36 -8.87
CA SER A 74 -8.38 19.25 -10.06
C SER A 74 -9.41 20.35 -10.01
N THR A 75 -9.40 21.20 -11.03
CA THR A 75 -10.40 22.27 -11.23
C THR A 75 -10.97 22.16 -12.63
N ALA A 76 -11.99 22.97 -12.93
CA ALA A 76 -12.58 23.00 -14.27
C ALA A 76 -11.57 23.41 -15.36
N LEU A 77 -10.52 24.14 -14.98
CA LEU A 77 -9.55 24.69 -15.93
C LEU A 77 -8.17 24.05 -15.86
N SER A 78 -7.86 23.28 -14.81
CA SER A 78 -6.54 22.67 -14.67
C SER A 78 -6.57 21.39 -13.87
N LEU A 79 -5.66 20.48 -14.22
CA LEU A 79 -5.44 19.22 -13.55
C LEU A 79 -3.95 19.11 -13.24
N ASP A 80 -3.60 19.11 -11.94
CA ASP A 80 -2.23 18.92 -11.48
C ASP A 80 -2.11 17.53 -10.88
N ARG A 81 -1.36 16.66 -11.53
CA ARG A 81 -1.19 15.25 -11.14
C ARG A 81 0.17 14.72 -11.56
N THR A 82 0.58 13.64 -10.92
CA THR A 82 1.79 12.90 -11.29
C THR A 82 1.50 11.42 -11.37
N LYS A 83 2.23 10.73 -12.24
CA LYS A 83 2.33 9.27 -12.13
C LYS A 83 3.16 8.91 -10.92
N ILE A 84 2.74 7.90 -10.18
CA ILE A 84 3.55 7.23 -9.19
C ILE A 84 3.79 5.79 -9.66
N LEU A 85 5.07 5.41 -9.76
CA LEU A 85 5.47 4.06 -10.08
C LEU A 85 6.12 3.46 -8.84
N TYR A 86 5.84 2.20 -8.55
CA TYR A 86 6.35 1.57 -7.35
C TYR A 86 6.39 0.06 -7.48
N GLN A 87 7.11 -0.58 -6.56
CA GLN A 87 7.07 -2.02 -6.37
C GLN A 87 6.42 -2.31 -5.02
N LEU A 88 5.47 -3.22 -5.03
CA LEU A 88 4.76 -3.68 -3.85
C LEU A 88 5.15 -5.14 -3.60
N THR A 89 5.80 -5.41 -2.47
CA THR A 89 6.22 -6.75 -2.09
C THR A 89 5.51 -7.17 -0.82
N VAL A 90 4.96 -8.37 -0.83
CA VAL A 90 4.31 -8.96 0.34
C VAL A 90 4.98 -10.29 0.63
N THR A 91 5.38 -10.48 1.89
CA THR A 91 5.96 -11.74 2.38
C THR A 91 5.03 -12.30 3.44
N CYS A 92 4.57 -13.52 3.23
CA CYS A 92 3.62 -14.21 4.10
C CYS A 92 4.30 -15.31 4.90
N GLN A 93 4.02 -15.35 6.19
CA GLN A 93 4.47 -16.35 7.14
C GLN A 93 3.26 -16.80 7.96
N PRO A 94 3.34 -17.90 8.73
CA PRO A 94 2.24 -18.22 9.64
C PRO A 94 1.98 -17.07 10.60
N GLU A 95 0.73 -16.64 10.68
CA GLU A 95 0.25 -15.58 11.57
C GLU A 95 0.88 -14.19 11.37
N LYS A 96 1.60 -14.00 10.27
CA LYS A 96 2.32 -12.73 10.02
C LYS A 96 2.45 -12.44 8.54
N SER A 97 2.41 -11.16 8.20
CA SER A 97 2.76 -10.68 6.85
C SER A 97 3.51 -9.37 6.94
N VAL A 98 4.41 -9.15 6.00
CA VAL A 98 5.16 -7.90 5.85
C VAL A 98 4.88 -7.35 4.45
N LEU A 99 4.43 -6.11 4.39
CA LEU A 99 4.19 -5.39 3.15
C LEU A 99 5.27 -4.31 3.01
N GLU A 100 5.88 -4.22 1.85
CA GLU A 100 6.89 -3.22 1.55
C GLU A 100 6.55 -2.50 0.25
N VAL A 101 6.65 -1.17 0.26
CA VAL A 101 6.52 -0.33 -0.92
C VAL A 101 7.86 0.37 -1.13
N GLU A 102 8.45 0.14 -2.29
CA GLU A 102 9.77 0.65 -2.61
C GLU A 102 9.90 0.97 -4.10
N LYS A 103 11.07 1.44 -4.50
CA LYS A 103 11.35 1.86 -5.88
C LYS A 103 10.33 2.88 -6.38
N ILE A 104 9.93 3.77 -5.47
CA ILE A 104 8.95 4.81 -5.78
C ILE A 104 9.59 5.88 -6.63
N ARG A 105 8.94 6.22 -7.73
CA ARG A 105 9.36 7.30 -8.62
C ARG A 105 8.15 7.97 -9.24
N PHE A 106 8.38 9.17 -9.71
CA PHE A 106 7.33 10.02 -10.24
C PHE A 106 7.65 10.44 -11.67
N ASN A 107 6.64 10.35 -12.54
CA ASN A 107 6.69 10.91 -13.89
C ASN A 107 5.64 12.02 -13.95
N TYR A 108 6.11 13.24 -13.99
CA TYR A 108 5.30 14.44 -13.91
C TYR A 108 5.28 15.18 -15.26
N ARG A 109 4.18 15.85 -15.55
CA ARG A 109 4.00 16.62 -16.80
C ARG A 109 4.32 15.79 -18.04
N GLU A 110 3.63 14.66 -18.15
CA GLU A 110 3.77 13.73 -19.27
C GLU A 110 5.21 13.19 -19.44
N GLY A 111 5.91 13.01 -18.31
CA GLY A 111 7.27 12.47 -18.31
C GLY A 111 8.37 13.50 -18.58
N LYS A 112 8.03 14.77 -18.68
CA LYS A 112 9.03 15.83 -18.83
C LYS A 112 9.86 16.04 -17.58
N GLU A 113 9.29 15.74 -16.40
CA GLU A 113 9.98 15.82 -15.12
C GLU A 113 9.88 14.46 -14.45
N LYS A 114 11.03 13.93 -14.04
CA LYS A 114 11.13 12.62 -13.40
C LYS A 114 11.90 12.74 -12.10
N TYR A 115 11.36 12.16 -11.03
CA TYR A 115 11.97 12.20 -9.71
C TYR A 115 11.88 10.82 -9.07
N THR A 116 12.93 10.42 -8.35
CA THR A 116 12.82 9.28 -7.41
C THR A 116 12.37 9.80 -6.06
N ALA A 117 11.78 8.93 -5.24
CA ALA A 117 11.42 9.30 -3.87
C ALA A 117 12.66 9.75 -3.08
N GLU A 118 13.81 9.08 -3.29
CA GLU A 118 15.07 9.35 -2.62
C GLU A 118 15.60 10.76 -2.87
N GLU A 119 15.35 11.33 -4.05
CA GLU A 119 15.82 12.68 -4.40
C GLU A 119 14.76 13.75 -4.24
N TRP A 120 13.53 13.39 -3.80
CA TRP A 120 12.42 14.33 -3.83
C TRP A 120 11.68 14.47 -2.51
N ILE A 121 11.26 13.37 -1.87
CA ILE A 121 10.35 13.43 -0.72
C ILE A 121 10.97 13.06 0.63
N VAL A 122 12.25 12.73 0.67
CA VAL A 122 12.94 12.37 1.93
C VAL A 122 13.13 13.59 2.84
N ASP A 123 13.42 13.34 4.10
CA ASP A 123 13.56 14.39 5.12
C ASP A 123 14.53 15.49 4.69
N LYS A 124 15.64 15.12 4.10
CA LYS A 124 16.69 16.05 3.65
C LYS A 124 16.15 17.13 2.71
N TYR A 125 15.21 16.79 1.85
CA TYR A 125 14.70 17.71 0.82
C TYR A 125 13.30 18.26 1.13
N ALA A 126 12.46 17.46 1.76
CA ALA A 126 11.05 17.80 1.96
C ALA A 126 10.74 18.40 3.33
N LEU A 127 11.68 18.38 4.26
CA LEU A 127 11.54 19.02 5.58
C LEU A 127 12.52 20.17 5.74
N ASN A 128 12.14 21.16 6.57
CA ASN A 128 13.05 22.21 6.97
C ASN A 128 14.17 21.62 7.85
N LYS A 129 15.20 22.43 8.14
CA LYS A 129 16.36 21.98 8.92
C LYS A 129 15.98 21.42 10.29
N ALA A 130 15.02 22.04 10.95
CA ALA A 130 14.55 21.62 12.28
C ALA A 130 13.59 20.42 12.23
N LYS A 131 13.21 19.98 11.04
CA LYS A 131 12.24 18.89 10.80
C LYS A 131 10.87 19.14 11.44
N THR A 132 10.50 20.39 11.56
CA THR A 132 9.23 20.83 12.17
C THR A 132 8.16 21.18 11.14
N LYS A 133 8.55 21.43 9.90
CA LYS A 133 7.65 21.85 8.81
C LYS A 133 8.04 21.22 7.48
N LEU A 134 7.03 21.00 6.65
CA LEU A 134 7.23 20.58 5.27
C LEU A 134 7.71 21.76 4.44
N VAL A 135 8.65 21.49 3.55
CA VAL A 135 9.12 22.47 2.55
C VAL A 135 8.01 22.73 1.55
N ARG A 136 7.71 23.99 1.32
CA ARG A 136 6.66 24.44 0.42
C ARG A 136 6.87 23.91 -0.99
N GLY A 137 6.44 23.51 -1.79
CA GLY A 137 6.72 22.94 -3.12
C GLY A 137 6.86 21.41 -3.10
N LEU A 138 7.38 20.84 -2.02
CA LEU A 138 7.50 19.40 -1.87
C LEU A 138 6.45 18.81 -0.94
N ALA A 139 5.75 19.64 -0.17
CA ALA A 139 4.78 19.22 0.80
C ALA A 139 3.68 18.35 0.21
N LYS A 140 3.11 18.73 -0.93
CA LYS A 140 2.05 17.97 -1.58
C LYS A 140 2.53 16.59 -2.04
N TRP A 141 3.77 16.50 -2.53
CA TRP A 141 4.37 15.24 -2.97
C TRP A 141 4.53 14.27 -1.81
N ARG A 142 5.10 14.76 -0.73
CA ARG A 142 5.33 13.93 0.45
C ARG A 142 4.02 13.49 1.10
N ARG A 143 3.07 14.41 1.32
CA ARG A 143 1.77 14.07 1.91
C ARG A 143 1.01 13.04 1.07
N LYS A 144 0.93 13.28 -0.23
CA LYS A 144 0.19 12.38 -1.12
C LYS A 144 0.82 10.99 -1.20
N THR A 145 2.15 10.91 -1.16
CA THR A 145 2.84 9.63 -1.18
C THR A 145 2.61 8.87 0.13
N VAL A 146 2.74 9.53 1.27
CA VAL A 146 2.46 8.91 2.58
C VAL A 146 1.01 8.40 2.62
N ASP A 147 0.06 9.22 2.21
CA ASP A 147 -1.35 8.83 2.17
C ASP A 147 -1.61 7.67 1.20
N PHE A 148 -0.95 7.68 0.06
CA PHE A 148 -1.04 6.61 -0.93
C PHE A 148 -0.58 5.26 -0.35
N VAL A 149 0.54 5.26 0.34
CA VAL A 149 1.07 4.04 1.00
C VAL A 149 0.15 3.60 2.14
N ASP A 150 -0.37 4.55 2.93
CA ASP A 150 -1.33 4.24 3.98
C ASP A 150 -2.58 3.56 3.41
N ASP A 151 -3.08 4.02 2.28
CA ASP A 151 -4.24 3.42 1.62
C ASP A 151 -3.95 1.99 1.13
N LEU A 152 -2.75 1.73 0.62
CA LEU A 152 -2.34 0.37 0.28
C LEU A 152 -2.33 -0.53 1.53
N CYS A 153 -1.75 -0.04 2.62
CA CYS A 153 -1.71 -0.79 3.87
C CYS A 153 -3.10 -1.06 4.44
N LEU A 154 -4.00 -0.08 4.35
CA LEU A 154 -5.38 -0.23 4.79
C LEU A 154 -6.11 -1.30 3.96
N GLY A 155 -5.93 -1.29 2.64
CA GLY A 155 -6.51 -2.30 1.76
C GLY A 155 -6.03 -3.72 2.10
N ALA A 156 -4.73 -3.87 2.37
CA ALA A 156 -4.17 -5.15 2.81
C ALA A 156 -4.76 -5.59 4.15
N ALA A 157 -4.86 -4.68 5.11
CA ALA A 157 -5.45 -4.97 6.43
C ALA A 157 -6.91 -5.41 6.29
N GLU A 158 -7.68 -4.75 5.45
CA GLU A 158 -9.08 -5.13 5.19
C GLU A 158 -9.18 -6.52 4.56
N ALA A 159 -8.31 -6.84 3.62
CA ALA A 159 -8.27 -8.16 2.99
C ALA A 159 -7.96 -9.27 4.01
N LEU A 160 -7.06 -9.00 4.95
CA LEU A 160 -6.69 -9.95 6.00
C LEU A 160 -7.78 -10.13 7.05
N SER A 161 -8.61 -9.12 7.29
CA SER A 161 -9.70 -9.17 8.26
C SER A 161 -11.06 -9.52 7.65
N ALA A 162 -11.18 -9.54 6.31
CA ALA A 162 -12.43 -9.82 5.64
C ALA A 162 -12.91 -11.25 5.86
N THR A 163 -14.21 -11.42 6.04
CA THR A 163 -14.84 -12.73 6.09
C THR A 163 -15.03 -13.26 4.67
N THR A 164 -14.48 -14.45 4.37
CA THR A 164 -14.69 -15.10 3.07
C THR A 164 -16.14 -15.55 2.93
N ALA A 165 -16.61 -15.71 1.70
CA ALA A 165 -17.97 -16.21 1.46
C ALA A 165 -18.21 -17.55 2.16
N LYS A 166 -17.24 -18.46 2.11
CA LYS A 166 -17.31 -19.76 2.80
C LYS A 166 -17.42 -19.59 4.32
N ALA A 167 -16.54 -18.79 4.92
CA ALA A 167 -16.56 -18.53 6.36
C ALA A 167 -17.84 -17.82 6.78
N LEU A 168 -18.38 -16.93 5.94
CA LEU A 168 -19.65 -16.27 6.22
C LEU A 168 -20.80 -17.28 6.25
N VAL A 169 -20.87 -18.19 5.30
CA VAL A 169 -21.88 -19.25 5.27
C VAL A 169 -21.78 -20.15 6.50
N GLU A 170 -20.59 -20.56 6.88
CA GLU A 170 -20.35 -21.36 8.09
C GLU A 170 -20.79 -20.61 9.36
N ALA A 171 -20.45 -19.32 9.47
CA ALA A 171 -20.85 -18.49 10.60
C ALA A 171 -22.37 -18.33 10.70
N VAL A 172 -23.05 -18.12 9.57
CA VAL A 172 -24.52 -18.03 9.52
C VAL A 172 -25.13 -19.37 9.94
N SER A 173 -24.64 -20.50 9.42
CA SER A 173 -25.12 -21.82 9.79
C SER A 173 -24.96 -22.09 11.28
N TYR A 174 -23.82 -21.74 11.86
CA TYR A 174 -23.55 -21.90 13.29
C TYR A 174 -24.50 -21.03 14.12
N THR A 175 -24.67 -19.77 13.77
CA THR A 175 -25.57 -18.84 14.45
C THR A 175 -27.01 -19.34 14.39
N HIS A 176 -27.44 -19.83 13.24
CA HIS A 176 -28.77 -20.38 13.06
C HIS A 176 -29.05 -21.61 13.94
N LEU A 177 -28.06 -22.46 14.12
CA LEU A 177 -28.16 -23.64 14.97
C LEU A 177 -28.18 -23.31 16.47
N THR A 178 -27.51 -22.24 16.89
CA THR A 178 -27.40 -21.86 18.30
C THR A 178 -28.48 -20.92 18.77
N LEU A 179 -29.00 -20.03 17.94
CA LEU A 179 -30.04 -19.09 18.30
C LEU A 179 -31.31 -19.74 18.85
N PRO A 180 -31.84 -20.82 18.25
CA PRO A 180 -33.03 -21.50 18.79
C PRO A 180 -32.83 -22.09 20.19
N THR A 181 -31.61 -22.45 20.57
CA THR A 181 -31.32 -23.00 21.90
C THR A 181 -31.11 -21.90 22.95
N ILE A 182 -30.80 -20.70 22.51
CA ILE A 182 -30.60 -19.51 23.36
C ILE A 182 -31.93 -18.82 23.62
N ALA A 183 -32.79 -18.82 22.65
CA ALA A 183 -34.09 -18.23 22.73
C ALA A 183 -35.07 -19.13 23.52
#